data_8b78465ab7b7bd8b1eb65190ed14af76
#
_entry.id   8b78465ab7b7bd8b1eb65190ed14af76
#
_cell.length_a   1.000
_cell.length_b   1.000
_cell.length_c   1.000
_cell.angle_alpha   90.00
_cell.angle_beta   90.00
_cell.angle_gamma   90.00
#
_symmetry.space_group_name_H-M   'P 1'
#
loop_
_entity.id
_entity.type
_entity.pdbx_description
1 polymer ?
#
loop_
_entity_poly.entity_id
_entity_poly.type
_entity_poly.pdbx_seq_one_letter_code
_entity_poly.pdbx_strand_id
1 'polypeptide(L)'
;SLVGSEMCIRDSGTTAAVQTMIFTSCKAGDKIIMPRNVHRSAINALVVCGAIPVYVNPGTNKQLGIPLGMSVKDVEKAIKENPDAKAVLVNNPTYYGICSDIKSIVKLAHEHGMLVLADEAHGTHLYFGEGLPCSAMAAGADMAAVSIHKTGGSLTQSSLLLCADTVSEGYVRQI
;
A
#
# COMPACT_ATOMS: atom_id res chain seq x y z
N SER A 1 -14.83 -0.12 -11.08
CA SER A 1 -15.10 -1.56 -11.20
C SER A 1 -13.87 -2.33 -10.68
N LEU A 2 -14.11 -3.42 -9.97
CA LEU A 2 -13.06 -4.36 -9.50
C LEU A 2 -12.62 -5.30 -10.64
N VAL A 3 -12.72 -4.89 -11.88
CA VAL A 3 -12.35 -5.69 -13.05
C VAL A 3 -10.84 -5.83 -13.08
N GLY A 4 -10.34 -7.09 -13.07
CA GLY A 4 -8.92 -7.41 -13.14
C GLY A 4 -8.21 -7.46 -11.77
N SER A 5 -8.95 -7.65 -10.68
CA SER A 5 -8.37 -7.94 -9.37
C SER A 5 -9.10 -9.06 -8.65
N GLU A 6 -8.37 -9.96 -8.02
CA GLU A 6 -8.93 -10.94 -7.12
C GLU A 6 -9.14 -10.36 -5.71
N MET A 7 -10.18 -10.85 -5.04
CA MET A 7 -10.58 -10.37 -3.72
C MET A 7 -10.44 -11.49 -2.69
N CYS A 8 -9.55 -11.30 -1.72
CA CYS A 8 -9.48 -12.15 -0.54
C CYS A 8 -10.14 -11.45 0.65
N ILE A 9 -11.21 -12.01 1.19
CA ILE A 9 -11.86 -11.52 2.41
C ILE A 9 -11.03 -11.96 3.61
N ARG A 10 -10.71 -11.02 4.50
CA ARG A 10 -9.96 -11.28 5.75
C ARG A 10 -10.75 -10.78 6.94
N ASP A 11 -11.22 -11.69 7.78
CA ASP A 11 -11.95 -11.39 9.03
C ASP A 11 -11.03 -10.81 10.13
N SER A 12 -9.70 -10.94 9.96
CA SER A 12 -8.70 -10.47 10.92
C SER A 12 -8.37 -8.97 10.80
N GLY A 13 -9.13 -8.22 9.99
CA GLY A 13 -8.96 -6.79 9.76
C GLY A 13 -7.78 -6.42 8.84
N THR A 14 -7.70 -5.14 8.50
CA THR A 14 -6.70 -4.60 7.56
C THR A 14 -5.26 -4.78 8.05
N THR A 15 -5.05 -4.90 9.35
CA THR A 15 -3.72 -5.23 9.92
C THR A 15 -3.19 -6.53 9.32
N ALA A 16 -3.99 -7.60 9.28
CA ALA A 16 -3.58 -8.87 8.67
C ALA A 16 -3.36 -8.73 7.16
N ALA A 17 -4.21 -7.96 6.46
CA ALA A 17 -4.05 -7.73 5.03
C ALA A 17 -2.73 -6.99 4.72
N VAL A 18 -2.38 -5.93 5.46
CA VAL A 18 -1.11 -5.20 5.31
C VAL A 18 0.09 -6.11 5.60
N GLN A 19 0.01 -6.92 6.66
CA GLN A 19 1.07 -7.88 6.99
C GLN A 19 1.23 -8.92 5.88
N THR A 20 0.13 -9.48 5.37
CA THR A 20 0.16 -10.44 4.26
C THR A 20 0.82 -9.84 3.02
N MET A 21 0.48 -8.61 2.62
CA MET A 21 1.14 -7.94 1.48
C MET A 21 2.66 -7.91 1.66
N ILE A 22 3.14 -7.53 2.84
CA ILE A 22 4.58 -7.43 3.12
C ILE A 22 5.23 -8.82 3.11
N PHE A 23 4.61 -9.83 3.75
CA PHE A 23 5.15 -11.20 3.79
C PHE A 23 5.18 -11.86 2.41
N THR A 24 4.20 -11.53 1.55
CA THR A 24 4.17 -12.01 0.17
C THR A 24 5.29 -11.39 -0.68
N SER A 25 5.66 -10.15 -0.40
CA SER A 25 6.56 -9.36 -1.23
C SER A 25 8.02 -9.39 -0.76
N CYS A 26 8.27 -9.63 0.52
CA CYS A 26 9.60 -9.50 1.13
C CYS A 26 9.95 -10.70 2.02
N LYS A 27 11.23 -11.06 2.00
CA LYS A 27 11.87 -12.01 2.91
C LYS A 27 12.87 -11.30 3.82
N ALA A 28 13.45 -12.04 4.75
CA ALA A 28 14.49 -11.51 5.63
C ALA A 28 15.67 -10.95 4.80
N GLY A 29 16.05 -9.71 5.09
CA GLY A 29 17.10 -8.99 4.39
C GLY A 29 16.64 -8.23 3.13
N ASP A 30 15.45 -8.50 2.58
CA ASP A 30 14.91 -7.72 1.45
C ASP A 30 14.57 -6.29 1.88
N LYS A 31 14.78 -5.33 0.98
CA LYS A 31 14.43 -3.94 1.21
C LYS A 31 13.02 -3.62 0.70
N ILE A 32 12.32 -2.77 1.46
CA ILE A 32 11.01 -2.21 1.08
C ILE A 32 11.01 -0.70 1.27
N ILE A 33 10.67 0.03 0.21
CA ILE A 33 10.52 1.49 0.25
C ILE A 33 9.15 1.83 0.82
N MET A 34 9.08 2.71 1.81
CA MET A 34 7.81 3.04 2.48
C MET A 34 7.84 4.43 3.11
N PRO A 35 6.67 5.08 3.30
CA PRO A 35 6.62 6.36 3.99
C PRO A 35 6.86 6.17 5.49
N ARG A 36 7.42 7.18 6.13
CA ARG A 36 7.72 7.10 7.56
C ARG A 36 6.46 7.12 8.46
N ASN A 37 5.33 7.57 7.94
CA ASN A 37 4.04 7.62 8.63
C ASN A 37 3.13 6.42 8.35
N VAL A 38 3.71 5.25 8.14
CA VAL A 38 2.96 3.99 7.98
C VAL A 38 2.22 3.59 9.26
N HIS A 39 1.18 2.81 9.10
CA HIS A 39 0.50 2.17 10.23
C HIS A 39 1.41 1.15 10.93
N ARG A 40 1.21 0.94 12.24
CA ARG A 40 1.97 -0.02 13.05
C ARG A 40 1.98 -1.44 12.49
N SER A 41 0.94 -1.85 11.78
CA SER A 41 0.87 -3.16 11.12
C SER A 41 2.04 -3.40 10.16
N ALA A 42 2.41 -2.39 9.38
CA ALA A 42 3.55 -2.47 8.47
C ALA A 42 4.87 -2.63 9.23
N ILE A 43 5.08 -1.85 10.29
CA ILE A 43 6.29 -1.97 11.14
C ILE A 43 6.37 -3.36 11.79
N ASN A 44 5.25 -3.86 12.33
CA ASN A 44 5.21 -5.18 12.94
C ASN A 44 5.52 -6.28 11.90
N ALA A 45 5.02 -6.16 10.67
CA ALA A 45 5.35 -7.08 9.60
C ALA A 45 6.86 -7.12 9.30
N LEU A 46 7.52 -5.94 9.24
CA LEU A 46 8.97 -5.88 9.03
C LEU A 46 9.74 -6.60 10.13
N VAL A 47 9.33 -6.41 11.38
CA VAL A 47 9.97 -7.10 12.53
C VAL A 47 9.84 -8.62 12.41
N VAL A 48 8.67 -9.11 12.01
CA VAL A 48 8.40 -10.55 11.88
C VAL A 48 9.11 -11.17 10.68
N CYS A 49 9.09 -10.53 9.52
CA CYS A 49 9.72 -11.09 8.31
C CYS A 49 11.21 -10.76 8.19
N GLY A 50 11.72 -9.80 8.96
CA GLY A 50 13.13 -9.37 8.87
C GLY A 50 13.45 -8.51 7.65
N ALA A 51 12.45 -7.89 7.00
CA ALA A 51 12.67 -6.98 5.90
C ALA A 51 13.20 -5.61 6.39
N ILE A 52 13.97 -4.94 5.54
CA ILE A 52 14.69 -3.70 5.85
C ILE A 52 13.90 -2.52 5.25
N PRO A 53 13.39 -1.59 6.07
CA PRO A 53 12.69 -0.42 5.56
C PRO A 53 13.65 0.62 4.97
N VAL A 54 13.32 1.12 3.79
CA VAL A 54 13.90 2.33 3.20
C VAL A 54 12.85 3.44 3.33
N TYR A 55 13.06 4.36 4.27
CA TYR A 55 12.06 5.37 4.58
C TYR A 55 12.10 6.56 3.62
N VAL A 56 10.94 6.88 3.05
CA VAL A 56 10.67 8.15 2.39
C VAL A 56 9.94 9.06 3.37
N ASN A 57 10.49 10.25 3.61
CA ASN A 57 9.84 11.23 4.48
C ASN A 57 8.70 11.90 3.70
N PRO A 58 7.44 11.78 4.14
CA PRO A 58 6.35 12.54 3.54
C PRO A 58 6.55 14.04 3.81
N GLY A 59 6.12 14.87 2.88
CA GLY A 59 6.04 16.29 3.13
C GLY A 59 5.14 16.59 4.32
N THR A 60 5.20 17.81 4.82
CA THR A 60 4.34 18.28 5.91
C THR A 60 3.61 19.55 5.49
N ASN A 61 2.30 19.59 5.69
CA ASN A 61 1.57 20.84 5.61
C ASN A 61 1.90 21.66 6.85
N LYS A 62 2.66 22.76 6.65
CA LYS A 62 3.16 23.58 7.76
C LYS A 62 2.04 24.30 8.53
N GLN A 63 0.92 24.58 7.87
CA GLN A 63 -0.23 25.27 8.47
C GLN A 63 -1.02 24.35 9.40
N LEU A 64 -1.22 23.10 8.99
CA LEU A 64 -2.03 22.13 9.71
C LEU A 64 -1.18 21.17 10.56
N GLY A 65 0.12 21.13 10.37
CA GLY A 65 1.02 20.22 11.07
C GLY A 65 0.82 18.74 10.69
N ILE A 66 0.15 18.45 9.55
CA ILE A 66 -0.17 17.09 9.13
C ILE A 66 0.83 16.57 8.08
N PRO A 67 1.17 15.26 8.10
CA PRO A 67 1.97 14.67 7.05
C PRO A 67 1.17 14.55 5.75
N LEU A 68 1.85 14.77 4.64
CA LEU A 68 1.35 14.58 3.29
C LEU A 68 1.59 13.14 2.80
N GLY A 69 1.25 12.86 1.55
CA GLY A 69 1.64 11.64 0.85
C GLY A 69 3.12 11.66 0.44
N MET A 70 3.61 10.55 -0.08
CA MET A 70 4.94 10.49 -0.69
C MET A 70 4.97 11.26 -2.01
N SER A 71 6.01 12.06 -2.24
CA SER A 71 6.24 12.67 -3.54
C SER A 71 6.88 11.67 -4.51
N VAL A 72 6.51 11.74 -5.79
CA VAL A 72 7.12 10.90 -6.85
C VAL A 72 8.64 11.08 -6.89
N LYS A 73 9.11 12.33 -6.72
CA LYS A 73 10.54 12.65 -6.71
C LYS A 73 11.32 11.95 -5.58
N ASP A 74 10.74 11.89 -4.38
CA ASP A 74 11.40 11.25 -3.24
C ASP A 74 11.36 9.72 -3.36
N VAL A 75 10.30 9.16 -3.94
CA VAL A 75 10.22 7.74 -4.29
C VAL A 75 11.25 7.40 -5.37
N GLU A 76 11.38 8.20 -6.42
CA GLU A 76 12.39 8.02 -7.47
C GLU A 76 13.81 8.02 -6.89
N LYS A 77 14.10 8.95 -5.99
CA LYS A 77 15.38 9.00 -5.29
C LYS A 77 15.63 7.73 -4.48
N ALA A 78 14.64 7.29 -3.70
CA ALA A 78 14.76 6.08 -2.88
C ALA A 78 14.98 4.82 -3.74
N ILE A 79 14.31 4.70 -4.88
CA ILE A 79 14.49 3.61 -5.85
C ILE A 79 15.92 3.63 -6.41
N LYS A 80 16.40 4.79 -6.87
CA LYS A 80 17.76 4.93 -7.42
C LYS A 80 18.85 4.58 -6.41
N GLU A 81 18.64 4.94 -5.15
CA GLU A 81 19.58 4.62 -4.05
C GLU A 81 19.47 3.16 -3.57
N ASN A 82 18.36 2.48 -3.86
CA ASN A 82 18.10 1.11 -3.45
C ASN A 82 17.47 0.28 -4.59
N PRO A 83 18.21 0.04 -5.68
CA PRO A 83 17.68 -0.67 -6.85
C PRO A 83 17.38 -2.16 -6.58
N ASP A 84 17.82 -2.68 -5.46
CA ASP A 84 17.59 -4.04 -4.96
C ASP A 84 16.30 -4.17 -4.12
N ALA A 85 15.58 -3.07 -3.88
CA ALA A 85 14.32 -3.11 -3.16
C ALA A 85 13.26 -3.95 -3.89
N LYS A 86 12.42 -4.67 -3.15
CA LYS A 86 11.42 -5.59 -3.73
C LYS A 86 10.07 -4.93 -3.93
N ALA A 87 9.73 -3.96 -3.09
CA ALA A 87 8.43 -3.33 -3.15
C ALA A 87 8.48 -1.86 -2.69
N VAL A 88 7.45 -1.13 -3.10
CA VAL A 88 7.10 0.20 -2.61
C VAL A 88 5.75 0.11 -1.91
N LEU A 89 5.69 0.42 -0.62
CA LEU A 89 4.44 0.54 0.14
C LEU A 89 3.98 1.99 0.15
N VAL A 90 2.72 2.23 -0.16
CA VAL A 90 2.11 3.58 -0.21
C VAL A 90 0.88 3.62 0.70
N ASN A 91 0.76 4.66 1.54
CA ASN A 91 -0.50 4.98 2.20
C ASN A 91 -1.36 5.83 1.25
N ASN A 92 -2.52 5.32 0.82
CA ASN A 92 -3.36 6.02 -0.15
C ASN A 92 -4.86 5.80 0.10
N PRO A 93 -5.56 6.73 0.74
CA PRO A 93 -5.08 7.98 1.31
C PRO A 93 -4.35 7.80 2.65
N THR A 94 -3.68 8.84 3.11
CA THR A 94 -3.21 8.92 4.50
C THR A 94 -4.41 9.01 5.46
N TYR A 95 -4.17 8.91 6.78
CA TYR A 95 -5.20 9.12 7.80
C TYR A 95 -5.97 10.46 7.64
N TYR A 96 -5.30 11.47 7.11
CA TYR A 96 -5.88 12.81 6.88
C TYR A 96 -6.54 12.99 5.53
N GLY A 97 -6.73 11.92 4.76
CA GLY A 97 -7.37 11.96 3.44
C GLY A 97 -6.47 12.44 2.30
N ILE A 98 -5.16 12.54 2.52
CA ILE A 98 -4.22 12.98 1.48
C ILE A 98 -3.82 11.79 0.62
N CYS A 99 -4.08 11.87 -0.69
CA CYS A 99 -3.63 10.91 -1.68
C CYS A 99 -2.26 11.29 -2.25
N SER A 100 -1.42 10.29 -2.51
CA SER A 100 -0.21 10.44 -3.32
C SER A 100 -0.56 10.37 -4.81
N ASP A 101 0.36 10.81 -5.68
CA ASP A 101 0.25 10.52 -7.12
C ASP A 101 0.58 9.03 -7.35
N ILE A 102 -0.41 8.19 -7.01
CA ILE A 102 -0.25 6.73 -7.03
C ILE A 102 0.04 6.19 -8.43
N LYS A 103 -0.52 6.82 -9.49
CA LYS A 103 -0.28 6.38 -10.87
C LYS A 103 1.18 6.53 -11.27
N SER A 104 1.77 7.67 -10.96
CA SER A 104 3.18 7.91 -11.26
C SER A 104 4.10 7.03 -10.42
N ILE A 105 3.75 6.78 -9.15
CA ILE A 105 4.52 5.89 -8.27
C ILE A 105 4.47 4.45 -8.78
N VAL A 106 3.29 3.94 -9.17
CA VAL A 106 3.12 2.58 -9.72
C VAL A 106 3.97 2.42 -10.98
N LYS A 107 3.83 3.35 -11.94
CA LYS A 107 4.62 3.31 -13.16
C LYS A 107 6.11 3.26 -12.87
N LEU A 108 6.60 4.15 -12.03
CA LEU A 108 8.00 4.26 -11.66
C LEU A 108 8.52 2.97 -10.98
N ALA A 109 7.78 2.40 -10.04
CA ALA A 109 8.15 1.19 -9.34
C ALA A 109 8.23 -0.02 -10.30
N HIS A 110 7.22 -0.17 -11.17
CA HIS A 110 7.19 -1.24 -12.16
C HIS A 110 8.32 -1.14 -13.19
N GLU A 111 8.70 0.07 -13.62
CA GLU A 111 9.86 0.29 -14.51
C GLU A 111 11.18 -0.21 -13.88
N HIS A 112 11.22 -0.35 -12.55
CA HIS A 112 12.36 -0.88 -11.80
C HIS A 112 12.14 -2.31 -11.26
N GLY A 113 11.08 -2.99 -11.70
CA GLY A 113 10.77 -4.37 -11.30
C GLY A 113 10.34 -4.53 -9.84
N MET A 114 9.84 -3.46 -9.20
CA MET A 114 9.37 -3.45 -7.82
C MET A 114 7.84 -3.58 -7.77
N LEU A 115 7.33 -4.35 -6.81
CA LEU A 115 5.89 -4.41 -6.54
C LEU A 115 5.39 -3.13 -5.85
N VAL A 116 4.12 -2.79 -6.08
CA VAL A 116 3.45 -1.69 -5.36
C VAL A 116 2.36 -2.24 -4.45
N LEU A 117 2.53 -1.97 -3.16
CA LEU A 117 1.61 -2.33 -2.09
C LEU A 117 0.91 -1.07 -1.60
N ALA A 118 -0.42 -1.08 -1.51
CA ALA A 118 -1.17 0.08 -1.04
C ALA A 118 -1.90 -0.22 0.28
N ASP A 119 -1.58 0.56 1.31
CA ASP A 119 -2.44 0.63 2.49
C ASP A 119 -3.55 1.65 2.19
N GLU A 120 -4.70 1.15 1.75
CA GLU A 120 -5.92 1.89 1.48
C GLU A 120 -6.96 1.70 2.60
N ALA A 121 -6.51 1.52 3.84
CA ALA A 121 -7.41 1.35 4.98
C ALA A 121 -8.43 2.49 5.12
N HIS A 122 -8.14 3.68 4.64
CA HIS A 122 -9.03 4.84 4.60
C HIS A 122 -9.57 5.13 3.19
N GLY A 123 -9.36 4.22 2.22
CA GLY A 123 -9.57 4.47 0.79
C GLY A 123 -10.74 3.75 0.15
N THR A 124 -11.61 3.05 0.90
CA THR A 124 -12.73 2.27 0.33
C THR A 124 -13.60 3.10 -0.63
N HIS A 125 -13.87 4.36 -0.29
CA HIS A 125 -14.67 5.26 -1.11
C HIS A 125 -14.05 5.59 -2.47
N LEU A 126 -12.75 5.47 -2.63
CA LEU A 126 -12.05 5.71 -3.91
C LEU A 126 -12.45 4.72 -5.01
N TYR A 127 -13.03 3.58 -4.63
CA TYR A 127 -13.49 2.54 -5.57
C TYR A 127 -14.88 2.82 -6.15
N PHE A 128 -15.66 3.69 -5.51
CA PHE A 128 -17.09 3.89 -5.82
C PHE A 128 -17.47 5.34 -6.09
N GLY A 129 -16.64 6.31 -5.71
CA GLY A 129 -16.95 7.74 -5.82
C GLY A 129 -16.55 8.33 -7.17
N GLU A 130 -17.45 9.03 -7.83
CA GLU A 130 -17.12 9.83 -9.00
C GLU A 130 -16.36 11.10 -8.61
N GLY A 131 -15.38 11.49 -9.42
CA GLY A 131 -14.59 12.70 -9.20
C GLY A 131 -13.58 12.60 -8.04
N LEU A 132 -13.42 11.43 -7.42
CA LEU A 132 -12.43 11.16 -6.39
C LEU A 132 -11.06 10.80 -6.99
N PRO A 133 -9.97 10.92 -6.21
CA PRO A 133 -8.67 10.41 -6.61
C PRO A 133 -8.73 8.93 -7.00
N CYS A 134 -7.82 8.51 -7.86
CA CYS A 134 -7.72 7.13 -8.32
C CYS A 134 -7.37 6.19 -7.15
N SER A 135 -8.07 5.05 -7.05
CA SER A 135 -7.68 3.97 -6.14
C SER A 135 -6.39 3.30 -6.62
N ALA A 136 -5.69 2.63 -5.70
CA ALA A 136 -4.42 1.99 -6.01
C ALA A 136 -4.56 0.88 -7.06
N MET A 137 -5.58 0.04 -6.96
CA MET A 137 -5.83 -1.02 -7.96
C MET A 137 -6.14 -0.44 -9.33
N ALA A 138 -6.93 0.64 -9.42
CA ALA A 138 -7.19 1.32 -10.68
C ALA A 138 -5.95 2.03 -11.25
N ALA A 139 -4.97 2.34 -10.40
CA ALA A 139 -3.66 2.86 -10.81
C ALA A 139 -2.69 1.76 -11.26
N GLY A 140 -3.04 0.48 -11.07
CA GLY A 140 -2.21 -0.67 -11.43
C GLY A 140 -1.32 -1.20 -10.30
N ALA A 141 -1.61 -0.88 -9.03
CA ALA A 141 -0.89 -1.47 -7.90
C ALA A 141 -1.08 -2.99 -7.86
N ASP A 142 -0.09 -3.70 -7.32
CA ASP A 142 -0.11 -5.17 -7.28
C ASP A 142 -1.01 -5.70 -6.16
N MET A 143 -1.01 -5.02 -5.00
CA MET A 143 -1.89 -5.37 -3.89
C MET A 143 -2.38 -4.13 -3.15
N ALA A 144 -3.62 -4.19 -2.64
CA ALA A 144 -4.18 -3.14 -1.80
C ALA A 144 -4.96 -3.72 -0.61
N ALA A 145 -4.71 -3.19 0.58
CA ALA A 145 -5.43 -3.53 1.81
C ALA A 145 -6.48 -2.45 2.11
N VAL A 146 -7.76 -2.82 2.12
CA VAL A 146 -8.89 -1.89 2.22
C VAL A 146 -9.73 -2.21 3.46
N SER A 147 -10.06 -1.20 4.29
CA SER A 147 -10.94 -1.37 5.46
C SER A 147 -12.37 -1.01 5.11
N ILE A 148 -13.24 -2.01 4.98
CA ILE A 148 -14.66 -1.75 4.67
C ILE A 148 -15.38 -1.13 5.88
N HIS A 149 -14.96 -1.47 7.12
CA HIS A 149 -15.56 -0.94 8.35
C HIS A 149 -15.20 0.51 8.67
N LYS A 150 -14.32 1.18 7.89
CA LYS A 150 -14.01 2.61 8.08
C LYS A 150 -14.88 3.48 7.18
N THR A 151 -14.68 3.40 5.87
CA THR A 151 -15.36 4.26 4.88
C THR A 151 -16.29 3.48 3.95
N GLY A 152 -16.41 2.16 4.09
CA GLY A 152 -17.26 1.30 3.27
C GLY A 152 -18.61 0.92 3.88
N GLY A 153 -18.90 1.37 5.12
CA GLY A 153 -20.22 1.21 5.73
C GLY A 153 -20.52 -0.16 6.35
N SER A 154 -19.54 -1.06 6.48
CA SER A 154 -19.76 -2.34 7.17
C SER A 154 -19.50 -2.24 8.68
N LEU A 155 -19.97 -3.25 9.43
CA LEU A 155 -19.63 -3.41 10.83
C LEU A 155 -18.16 -3.88 10.98
N THR A 156 -17.62 -3.67 12.18
CA THR A 156 -16.25 -4.05 12.51
C THR A 156 -16.15 -5.57 12.76
N GLN A 157 -15.08 -6.27 12.40
CA GLN A 157 -13.90 -5.85 11.63
C GLN A 157 -14.03 -6.44 10.23
N SER A 158 -14.05 -5.61 9.22
CA SER A 158 -14.21 -6.07 7.84
C SER A 158 -13.14 -5.42 6.97
N SER A 159 -12.36 -6.25 6.25
CA SER A 159 -11.33 -5.78 5.34
C SER A 159 -11.20 -6.67 4.11
N LEU A 160 -10.69 -6.09 3.05
CA LEU A 160 -10.37 -6.80 1.80
C LEU A 160 -8.88 -6.67 1.54
N LEU A 161 -8.29 -7.76 1.08
CA LEU A 161 -7.02 -7.75 0.36
C LEU A 161 -7.36 -7.91 -1.12
N LEU A 162 -7.03 -6.90 -1.91
CA LEU A 162 -7.17 -6.90 -3.35
C LEU A 162 -5.82 -7.22 -3.96
N CYS A 163 -5.81 -8.13 -4.93
CA CYS A 163 -4.60 -8.53 -5.64
C CYS A 163 -4.81 -8.36 -7.14
N ALA A 164 -3.81 -7.86 -7.84
CA ALA A 164 -3.80 -7.86 -9.29
C ALA A 164 -3.59 -9.29 -9.83
N ASP A 165 -4.05 -9.56 -11.05
CA ASP A 165 -3.93 -10.88 -11.69
C ASP A 165 -2.48 -11.35 -11.85
N THR A 166 -1.52 -10.43 -11.77
CA THR A 166 -0.08 -10.70 -11.78
C THR A 166 0.44 -11.35 -10.49
N VAL A 167 -0.32 -11.22 -9.39
CA VAL A 167 0.03 -11.78 -8.09
C VAL A 167 -0.56 -13.18 -7.95
N SER A 168 0.29 -14.19 -7.74
CA SER A 168 -0.18 -15.57 -7.58
C SER A 168 -1.08 -15.74 -6.36
N GLU A 169 -2.37 -16.03 -6.59
CA GLU A 169 -3.34 -16.32 -5.53
C GLU A 169 -2.87 -17.46 -4.61
N GLY A 170 -2.31 -18.52 -5.20
CA GLY A 170 -1.79 -19.65 -4.44
C GLY A 170 -0.70 -19.27 -3.45
N TYR A 171 0.13 -18.29 -3.79
CA TYR A 171 1.17 -17.78 -2.90
C TYR A 171 0.60 -16.93 -1.76
N VAL A 172 -0.36 -16.07 -2.07
CA VAL A 172 -1.05 -15.22 -1.05
C VAL A 172 -1.83 -16.06 -0.05
N ARG A 173 -2.39 -17.20 -0.47
CA ARG A 173 -3.15 -18.11 0.42
C ARG A 173 -2.27 -18.93 1.36
N GLN A 174 -0.96 -19.04 1.11
CA GLN A 174 -0.03 -19.80 1.95
C GLN A 174 0.51 -18.98 3.14
N ILE A 175 0.25 -17.71 3.19
CA ILE A 175 0.65 -16.75 4.23
C ILE A 175 -0.56 -16.41 5.10
#